data_8119d795c4048d2d33f96fbadb7ee8e9
#
_entry.id   8119d795c4048d2d33f96fbadb7ee8e9
#
_cell.length_a   1.000
_cell.length_b   1.000
_cell.length_c   1.000
_cell.angle_alpha   90.00
_cell.angle_beta   90.00
_cell.angle_gamma   90.00
#
_symmetry.space_group_name_H-M   'P 1'
#
loop_
_entity.id
_entity.type
_entity.pdbx_description
1 polymer ?
#
loop_
_entity_poly.entity_id
_entity_poly.type
_entity_poly.pdbx_seq_one_letter_code
_entity_poly.pdbx_strand_id
1 'polypeptide(L)'
;MKLKWIVCCGALASSSLAWSADPTVLKTEKDRLSYSIGASIGKNLKTESTEIDVGIMIEGLKATLAGEKGALPDKEVRQVMSDYQTKMRQRAAAKRQEALAENKKKGDAYVAEYKAQKDVQALPSGVLYKIIKKAEGRKPLESDMVQVNYRGTLVNGTEFDATEPGRPANLKISSLIAGWKQALSMMPVGSQWQIVIPSALAYGDRGVGSDIGPNEVLVFDLDLVAIT
;
A
#
# COMPACT_ATOMS: atom_id res chain seq x y z
N MET A 1 70.82 19.17 -30.14
CA MET A 1 70.49 18.05 -29.25
C MET A 1 69.10 18.30 -28.72
N LYS A 2 68.11 17.58 -29.24
CA LYS A 2 66.70 17.70 -28.81
C LYS A 2 66.31 16.39 -28.14
N LEU A 3 66.11 16.40 -26.82
CA LEU A 3 65.71 15.28 -25.99
C LEU A 3 64.20 15.16 -26.03
N LYS A 4 63.66 14.04 -26.60
CA LYS A 4 62.25 13.71 -26.63
C LYS A 4 61.88 12.99 -25.34
N TRP A 5 60.99 13.54 -24.55
CA TRP A 5 60.33 12.86 -23.43
C TRP A 5 59.19 12.00 -23.96
N ILE A 6 59.26 10.70 -23.70
CA ILE A 6 58.19 9.76 -23.96
C ILE A 6 57.39 9.66 -22.67
N VAL A 7 56.15 10.16 -22.71
CA VAL A 7 55.14 9.95 -21.63
C VAL A 7 54.45 8.65 -21.89
N CYS A 8 54.71 7.64 -21.07
CA CYS A 8 53.91 6.41 -21.01
C CYS A 8 52.63 6.68 -20.24
N CYS A 9 51.49 6.85 -20.96
CA CYS A 9 50.15 6.74 -20.38
C CYS A 9 49.84 5.28 -20.11
N GLY A 10 49.93 4.88 -18.83
CA GLY A 10 49.39 3.61 -18.37
C GLY A 10 47.87 3.69 -18.30
N ALA A 11 47.18 3.05 -19.22
CA ALA A 11 45.75 2.84 -19.18
C ALA A 11 45.41 1.79 -18.11
N LEU A 12 44.92 2.24 -16.98
CA LEU A 12 44.25 1.36 -16.00
C LEU A 12 42.91 0.92 -16.60
N ALA A 13 42.90 -0.28 -17.18
CA ALA A 13 41.71 -0.96 -17.58
C ALA A 13 40.95 -1.42 -16.31
N SER A 14 39.99 -0.63 -15.87
CA SER A 14 38.99 -1.05 -14.90
C SER A 14 38.08 -2.09 -15.58
N SER A 15 38.38 -3.38 -15.39
CA SER A 15 37.52 -4.48 -15.79
C SER A 15 36.28 -4.48 -14.87
N SER A 16 35.23 -3.78 -15.30
CA SER A 16 33.89 -4.00 -14.79
C SER A 16 33.47 -5.40 -15.21
N LEU A 17 33.50 -6.35 -14.29
CA LEU A 17 32.84 -7.66 -14.42
C LEU A 17 31.33 -7.40 -14.57
N ALA A 18 30.90 -7.09 -15.78
CA ALA A 18 29.52 -7.19 -16.16
C ALA A 18 29.16 -8.68 -16.10
N TRP A 19 28.40 -9.06 -15.08
CA TRP A 19 27.80 -10.38 -15.02
C TRP A 19 26.74 -10.46 -16.13
N SER A 20 27.15 -10.83 -17.31
CA SER A 20 26.28 -11.21 -18.40
C SER A 20 25.68 -12.57 -18.02
N ALA A 21 24.56 -12.54 -17.28
CA ALA A 21 23.76 -13.74 -17.13
C ALA A 21 23.09 -14.00 -18.48
N ASP A 22 23.52 -15.03 -19.20
CA ASP A 22 22.73 -15.60 -20.28
C ASP A 22 21.29 -15.86 -19.77
N PRO A 23 20.26 -15.58 -20.58
CA PRO A 23 18.90 -15.77 -20.11
C PRO A 23 18.72 -17.22 -19.66
N THR A 24 18.45 -17.42 -18.37
CA THR A 24 18.28 -18.75 -17.78
C THR A 24 17.10 -19.44 -18.50
N VAL A 25 17.40 -20.46 -19.29
CA VAL A 25 16.38 -21.20 -20.04
C VAL A 25 15.69 -22.17 -19.10
N LEU A 26 14.49 -21.82 -18.63
CA LEU A 26 13.66 -22.63 -17.74
C LEU A 26 12.86 -23.64 -18.56
N LYS A 27 13.42 -24.82 -18.78
CA LYS A 27 12.84 -25.87 -19.67
C LYS A 27 11.87 -26.79 -18.94
N THR A 28 12.10 -27.06 -17.66
CA THR A 28 11.32 -28.01 -16.87
C THR A 28 10.46 -27.32 -15.84
N GLU A 29 9.44 -28.02 -15.33
CA GLU A 29 8.63 -27.56 -14.22
C GLU A 29 9.50 -27.32 -12.96
N LYS A 30 10.47 -28.19 -12.72
CA LYS A 30 11.44 -28.06 -11.64
C LYS A 30 12.26 -26.77 -11.75
N ASP A 31 12.71 -26.40 -12.97
CA ASP A 31 13.47 -25.17 -13.19
C ASP A 31 12.62 -23.94 -12.87
N ARG A 32 11.37 -23.94 -13.35
CA ARG A 32 10.41 -22.85 -13.11
C ARG A 32 10.09 -22.70 -11.64
N LEU A 33 9.85 -23.81 -10.92
CA LEU A 33 9.59 -23.78 -9.47
C LEU A 33 10.80 -23.24 -8.71
N SER A 34 12.01 -23.75 -9.01
CA SER A 34 13.25 -23.30 -8.35
C SER A 34 13.49 -21.81 -8.55
N TYR A 35 13.35 -21.33 -9.77
CA TYR A 35 13.46 -19.90 -10.07
C TYR A 35 12.41 -19.07 -9.35
N SER A 36 11.15 -19.52 -9.32
CA SER A 36 10.05 -18.81 -8.67
C SER A 36 10.26 -18.68 -7.16
N ILE A 37 10.79 -19.71 -6.52
CA ILE A 37 11.16 -19.65 -5.09
C ILE A 37 12.24 -18.59 -4.88
N GLY A 38 13.30 -18.63 -5.68
CA GLY A 38 14.37 -17.62 -5.59
C GLY A 38 13.89 -16.20 -5.83
N ALA A 39 13.05 -15.99 -6.85
CA ALA A 39 12.46 -14.69 -7.16
C ALA A 39 11.55 -14.17 -6.04
N SER A 40 10.78 -15.05 -5.40
CA SER A 40 9.94 -14.71 -4.24
C SER A 40 10.77 -14.26 -3.05
N ILE A 41 11.84 -14.99 -2.72
CA ILE A 41 12.78 -14.63 -1.65
C ILE A 41 13.41 -13.26 -1.97
N GLY A 42 13.92 -13.07 -3.19
CA GLY A 42 14.53 -11.82 -3.60
C GLY A 42 13.59 -10.62 -3.53
N LYS A 43 12.32 -10.80 -3.92
CA LYS A 43 11.28 -9.77 -3.81
C LYS A 43 11.03 -9.38 -2.34
N ASN A 44 10.93 -10.36 -1.45
CA ASN A 44 10.70 -10.11 -0.01
C ASN A 44 11.88 -9.35 0.61
N LEU A 45 13.12 -9.79 0.37
CA LEU A 45 14.33 -9.15 0.87
C LEU A 45 14.46 -7.71 0.38
N LYS A 46 14.12 -7.45 -0.89
CA LYS A 46 14.10 -6.10 -1.47
C LYS A 46 13.04 -5.21 -0.80
N THR A 47 11.84 -5.74 -0.57
CA THR A 47 10.74 -5.01 0.06
C THR A 47 11.08 -4.63 1.50
N GLU A 48 11.76 -5.51 2.23
CA GLU A 48 12.20 -5.27 3.61
C GLU A 48 13.46 -4.41 3.71
N SER A 49 14.05 -4.02 2.57
CA SER A 49 15.33 -3.28 2.50
C SER A 49 16.43 -3.95 3.34
N THR A 50 16.47 -5.28 3.28
CA THR A 50 17.44 -6.07 4.05
C THR A 50 18.75 -6.16 3.29
N GLU A 51 19.82 -5.62 3.88
CA GLU A 51 21.18 -5.77 3.35
C GLU A 51 21.71 -7.16 3.68
N ILE A 52 21.87 -7.97 2.67
CA ILE A 52 22.44 -9.33 2.77
C ILE A 52 23.46 -9.55 1.68
N ASP A 53 24.45 -10.39 1.97
CA ASP A 53 25.30 -10.97 0.94
C ASP A 53 24.63 -12.19 0.34
N VAL A 54 24.23 -12.06 -0.93
CA VAL A 54 23.52 -13.14 -1.66
C VAL A 54 24.40 -14.36 -1.84
N GLY A 55 25.72 -14.20 -1.97
CA GLY A 55 26.68 -15.31 -2.09
C GLY A 55 26.68 -16.15 -0.82
N ILE A 56 26.84 -15.50 0.33
CA ILE A 56 26.84 -16.19 1.65
C ILE A 56 25.47 -16.84 1.91
N MET A 57 24.36 -16.19 1.52
CA MET A 57 23.02 -16.78 1.66
C MET A 57 22.89 -18.08 0.83
N ILE A 58 23.40 -18.08 -0.41
CA ILE A 58 23.39 -19.28 -1.28
C ILE A 58 24.27 -20.38 -0.70
N GLU A 59 25.42 -20.06 -0.13
CA GLU A 59 26.28 -21.04 0.55
C GLU A 59 25.57 -21.70 1.71
N GLY A 60 24.91 -20.92 2.57
CA GLY A 60 24.11 -21.45 3.67
C GLY A 60 22.96 -22.35 3.21
N LEU A 61 22.28 -21.97 2.13
CA LEU A 61 21.23 -22.78 1.51
C LEU A 61 21.77 -24.13 1.01
N LYS A 62 22.89 -24.12 0.25
CA LYS A 62 23.53 -25.33 -0.28
C LYS A 62 23.98 -26.27 0.81
N ALA A 63 24.69 -25.77 1.82
CA ALA A 63 25.16 -26.56 2.94
C ALA A 63 24.01 -27.25 3.69
N THR A 64 22.92 -26.53 3.94
CA THR A 64 21.74 -27.07 4.61
C THR A 64 21.07 -28.17 3.77
N LEU A 65 20.90 -27.97 2.47
CA LEU A 65 20.27 -28.95 1.56
C LEU A 65 21.14 -30.22 1.39
N ALA A 66 22.47 -30.07 1.48
CA ALA A 66 23.40 -31.20 1.41
C ALA A 66 23.52 -31.95 2.73
N GLY A 67 22.94 -31.47 3.84
CA GLY A 67 23.13 -32.05 5.18
C GLY A 67 24.52 -31.84 5.73
N GLU A 68 25.27 -30.88 5.21
CA GLU A 68 26.62 -30.55 5.67
C GLU A 68 26.59 -29.71 6.93
N LYS A 69 27.71 -29.74 7.67
CA LYS A 69 27.89 -28.89 8.85
C LYS A 69 27.99 -27.44 8.38
N GLY A 70 26.99 -26.61 8.75
CA GLY A 70 26.98 -25.19 8.43
C GLY A 70 28.16 -24.42 9.07
N ALA A 71 28.46 -23.23 8.50
CA ALA A 71 29.50 -22.34 9.02
C ALA A 71 29.14 -21.78 10.41
N LEU A 72 27.87 -21.74 10.77
CA LEU A 72 27.37 -21.34 12.09
C LEU A 72 26.69 -22.51 12.80
N PRO A 73 26.85 -22.65 14.11
CA PRO A 73 26.08 -23.60 14.92
C PRO A 73 24.58 -23.22 14.88
N ASP A 74 23.70 -24.23 14.97
CA ASP A 74 22.23 -24.02 14.96
C ASP A 74 21.74 -23.05 16.04
N LYS A 75 22.39 -23.01 17.20
CA LYS A 75 22.07 -22.08 18.28
C LYS A 75 22.32 -20.63 17.84
N GLU A 76 23.42 -20.39 17.14
CA GLU A 76 23.80 -19.07 16.66
C GLU A 76 22.89 -18.63 15.51
N VAL A 77 22.57 -19.53 14.58
CA VAL A 77 21.57 -19.26 13.53
C VAL A 77 20.25 -18.82 14.14
N ARG A 78 19.74 -19.56 15.15
CA ARG A 78 18.49 -19.16 15.83
C ARG A 78 18.59 -17.81 16.51
N GLN A 79 19.71 -17.50 17.14
CA GLN A 79 19.92 -16.20 17.80
C GLN A 79 19.92 -15.06 16.78
N VAL A 80 20.72 -15.17 15.74
CA VAL A 80 20.78 -14.15 14.66
C VAL A 80 19.40 -13.91 14.03
N MET A 81 18.65 -14.99 13.75
CA MET A 81 17.30 -14.86 13.21
C MET A 81 16.31 -14.24 14.19
N SER A 82 16.42 -14.54 15.48
CA SER A 82 15.60 -13.90 16.52
C SER A 82 15.87 -12.41 16.63
N ASP A 83 17.15 -12.04 16.63
CA ASP A 83 17.58 -10.64 16.71
C ASP A 83 17.14 -9.86 15.46
N TYR A 84 17.28 -10.47 14.27
CA TYR A 84 16.78 -9.92 13.03
C TYR A 84 15.28 -9.68 13.07
N GLN A 85 14.47 -10.69 13.48
CA GLN A 85 13.02 -10.55 13.60
C GLN A 85 12.64 -9.43 14.58
N THR A 86 13.34 -9.32 15.70
CA THR A 86 13.10 -8.27 16.69
C THR A 86 13.38 -6.89 16.10
N LYS A 87 14.50 -6.74 15.40
CA LYS A 87 14.86 -5.50 14.70
C LYS A 87 13.83 -5.11 13.63
N MET A 88 13.34 -6.10 12.87
CA MET A 88 12.31 -5.86 11.84
C MET A 88 10.98 -5.44 12.46
N ARG A 89 10.55 -6.07 13.57
CA ARG A 89 9.34 -5.65 14.31
C ARG A 89 9.46 -4.22 14.83
N GLN A 90 10.61 -3.85 15.37
CA GLN A 90 10.86 -2.51 15.87
C GLN A 90 10.80 -1.46 14.72
N ARG A 91 11.42 -1.76 13.58
CA ARG A 91 11.36 -0.90 12.39
C ARG A 91 9.94 -0.75 11.86
N ALA A 92 9.19 -1.85 11.78
CA ALA A 92 7.79 -1.81 11.34
C ALA A 92 6.91 -1.01 12.32
N ALA A 93 7.12 -1.16 13.63
CA ALA A 93 6.41 -0.39 14.64
C ALA A 93 6.73 1.11 14.56
N ALA A 94 8.00 1.47 14.40
CA ALA A 94 8.42 2.86 14.25
C ALA A 94 7.81 3.51 12.98
N LYS A 95 7.90 2.81 11.84
CA LYS A 95 7.30 3.27 10.57
C LYS A 95 5.78 3.43 10.67
N ARG A 96 5.12 2.52 11.40
CA ARG A 96 3.67 2.64 11.64
C ARG A 96 3.33 3.86 12.51
N GLN A 97 4.10 4.13 13.55
CA GLN A 97 3.89 5.29 14.42
C GLN A 97 4.10 6.61 13.66
N GLU A 98 5.12 6.67 12.82
CA GLU A 98 5.35 7.80 11.94
C GLU A 98 4.17 8.02 10.98
N ALA A 99 3.70 6.96 10.31
CA ALA A 99 2.55 7.03 9.42
C ALA A 99 1.26 7.46 10.15
N LEU A 100 1.01 6.95 11.37
CA LEU A 100 -0.11 7.37 12.22
C LEU A 100 -0.11 8.88 12.48
N ALA A 101 1.05 9.42 12.84
CA ALA A 101 1.19 10.84 13.17
C ALA A 101 1.09 11.72 11.89
N GLU A 102 1.75 11.31 10.83
CA GLU A 102 1.74 12.04 9.57
C GLU A 102 0.35 12.07 8.93
N ASN A 103 -0.31 10.92 8.83
CA ASN A 103 -1.65 10.83 8.24
C ASN A 103 -2.68 11.57 9.06
N LYS A 104 -2.57 11.50 10.40
CA LYS A 104 -3.42 12.32 11.28
C LYS A 104 -3.25 13.81 11.00
N LYS A 105 -2.01 14.29 10.93
CA LYS A 105 -1.72 15.71 10.66
C LYS A 105 -2.25 16.16 9.31
N LYS A 106 -2.02 15.36 8.25
CA LYS A 106 -2.50 15.63 6.89
C LYS A 106 -4.02 15.58 6.83
N GLY A 107 -4.63 14.58 7.47
CA GLY A 107 -6.08 14.40 7.52
C GLY A 107 -6.77 15.54 8.25
N ASP A 108 -6.28 15.94 9.43
CA ASP A 108 -6.84 17.05 10.20
C ASP A 108 -6.77 18.37 9.41
N ALA A 109 -5.65 18.64 8.74
CA ALA A 109 -5.49 19.81 7.88
C ALA A 109 -6.47 19.80 6.71
N TYR A 110 -6.60 18.67 6.02
CA TYR A 110 -7.55 18.50 4.90
C TYR A 110 -9.00 18.69 5.35
N VAL A 111 -9.40 18.07 6.46
CA VAL A 111 -10.76 18.22 7.03
C VAL A 111 -11.05 19.67 7.37
N ALA A 112 -10.10 20.39 7.97
CA ALA A 112 -10.26 21.80 8.29
C ALA A 112 -10.42 22.67 7.04
N GLU A 113 -9.58 22.47 6.04
CA GLU A 113 -9.65 23.16 4.74
C GLU A 113 -10.95 22.85 3.99
N TYR A 114 -11.32 21.56 3.91
CA TYR A 114 -12.55 21.15 3.25
C TYR A 114 -13.79 21.73 3.92
N LYS A 115 -13.83 21.73 5.26
CA LYS A 115 -14.93 22.30 6.05
C LYS A 115 -15.12 23.79 5.83
N ALA A 116 -14.06 24.53 5.52
CA ALA A 116 -14.10 25.96 5.26
C ALA A 116 -14.63 26.31 3.85
N GLN A 117 -14.76 25.32 2.95
CA GLN A 117 -15.26 25.54 1.60
C GLN A 117 -16.75 25.88 1.61
N LYS A 118 -17.16 26.71 0.65
CA LYS A 118 -18.56 27.01 0.42
C LYS A 118 -19.35 25.74 0.09
N ASP A 119 -20.58 25.67 0.59
CA ASP A 119 -21.52 24.56 0.36
C ASP A 119 -21.14 23.21 0.98
N VAL A 120 -20.10 23.16 1.83
CA VAL A 120 -19.78 22.00 2.64
C VAL A 120 -20.60 22.01 3.92
N GLN A 121 -21.18 20.86 4.23
CA GLN A 121 -21.97 20.61 5.42
C GLN A 121 -21.31 19.51 6.27
N ALA A 122 -21.61 19.49 7.56
CA ALA A 122 -21.08 18.50 8.50
C ALA A 122 -22.23 17.73 9.15
N LEU A 123 -22.11 16.41 9.19
CA LEU A 123 -22.97 15.58 10.05
C LEU A 123 -22.49 15.68 11.52
N PRO A 124 -23.35 15.41 12.49
CA PRO A 124 -22.96 15.42 13.91
C PRO A 124 -21.79 14.48 14.25
N SER A 125 -21.59 13.45 13.45
CA SER A 125 -20.48 12.48 13.56
C SER A 125 -19.12 13.02 13.13
N GLY A 126 -19.09 14.12 12.38
CA GLY A 126 -17.89 14.68 11.78
C GLY A 126 -17.67 14.32 10.31
N VAL A 127 -18.52 13.50 9.70
CA VAL A 127 -18.52 13.31 8.24
C VAL A 127 -18.86 14.65 7.58
N LEU A 128 -18.03 15.08 6.64
CA LEU A 128 -18.31 16.26 5.82
C LEU A 128 -18.87 15.83 4.47
N TYR A 129 -19.77 16.65 3.92
CA TYR A 129 -20.31 16.37 2.59
C TYR A 129 -20.62 17.65 1.81
N LYS A 130 -20.53 17.54 0.51
CA LYS A 130 -20.93 18.56 -0.45
C LYS A 130 -21.86 17.94 -1.47
N ILE A 131 -23.01 18.56 -1.67
CA ILE A 131 -23.98 18.09 -2.66
C ILE A 131 -23.55 18.62 -4.03
N ILE A 132 -23.15 17.71 -4.92
CA ILE A 132 -22.76 18.03 -6.31
C ILE A 132 -23.99 18.08 -7.21
N LYS A 133 -24.89 17.09 -7.05
CA LYS A 133 -26.17 17.04 -7.74
C LYS A 133 -27.28 16.76 -6.75
N LYS A 134 -28.29 17.63 -6.72
CA LYS A 134 -29.49 17.40 -5.89
C LYS A 134 -30.45 16.44 -6.58
N ALA A 135 -31.20 15.69 -5.81
CA ALA A 135 -32.34 14.89 -6.22
C ALA A 135 -33.38 14.84 -5.09
N GLU A 136 -34.59 14.41 -5.44
CA GLU A 136 -35.74 14.32 -4.52
C GLU A 136 -36.20 12.86 -4.32
N GLY A 137 -35.36 11.89 -4.68
CA GLY A 137 -35.64 10.47 -4.52
C GLY A 137 -35.76 10.04 -3.05
N ARG A 138 -36.26 8.83 -2.82
CA ARG A 138 -36.29 8.22 -1.49
C ARG A 138 -34.88 8.11 -0.92
N LYS A 139 -34.74 8.31 0.40
CA LYS A 139 -33.48 8.05 1.11
C LYS A 139 -33.46 6.58 1.55
N PRO A 140 -32.31 5.89 1.44
CA PRO A 140 -32.23 4.50 1.86
C PRO A 140 -32.23 4.33 3.38
N LEU A 141 -32.70 3.18 3.84
CA LEU A 141 -32.59 2.72 5.21
C LEU A 141 -31.31 1.88 5.39
N GLU A 142 -30.85 1.71 6.61
CA GLU A 142 -29.66 0.89 6.89
C GLU A 142 -29.82 -0.58 6.45
N SER A 143 -31.05 -1.11 6.43
CA SER A 143 -31.38 -2.45 5.97
C SER A 143 -31.34 -2.63 4.44
N ASP A 144 -31.40 -1.51 3.70
CA ASP A 144 -31.53 -1.55 2.24
C ASP A 144 -30.21 -1.96 1.56
N MET A 145 -30.37 -2.49 0.35
CA MET A 145 -29.29 -2.56 -0.62
C MET A 145 -29.37 -1.37 -1.56
N VAL A 146 -28.24 -0.90 -2.00
CA VAL A 146 -28.13 0.26 -2.90
C VAL A 146 -27.22 -0.03 -4.07
N GLN A 147 -27.52 0.62 -5.20
CA GLN A 147 -26.63 0.70 -6.34
C GLN A 147 -25.93 2.06 -6.32
N VAL A 148 -24.61 2.04 -6.28
CA VAL A 148 -23.80 3.26 -6.24
C VAL A 148 -22.66 3.19 -7.25
N ASN A 149 -22.40 4.30 -7.93
CA ASN A 149 -21.10 4.53 -8.51
C ASN A 149 -20.27 5.32 -7.50
N TYR A 150 -19.01 4.99 -7.38
CA TYR A 150 -18.14 5.71 -6.48
C TYR A 150 -16.69 5.72 -6.94
N ARG A 151 -15.98 6.70 -6.42
CA ARG A 151 -14.53 6.82 -6.51
C ARG A 151 -14.00 7.20 -5.13
N GLY A 152 -13.13 6.36 -4.57
CA GLY A 152 -12.48 6.57 -3.29
C GLY A 152 -11.03 6.99 -3.44
N THR A 153 -10.65 8.10 -2.80
CA THR A 153 -9.28 8.62 -2.80
C THR A 153 -8.80 8.95 -1.40
N LEU A 154 -7.49 8.87 -1.19
CA LEU A 154 -6.81 9.46 -0.05
C LEU A 154 -6.77 10.99 -0.21
N VAL A 155 -6.42 11.71 0.89
CA VAL A 155 -6.33 13.18 0.86
C VAL A 155 -5.28 13.73 -0.10
N ASN A 156 -4.31 12.91 -0.51
CA ASN A 156 -3.31 13.26 -1.53
C ASN A 156 -3.78 13.01 -2.97
N GLY A 157 -5.03 12.56 -3.16
CA GLY A 157 -5.62 12.26 -4.46
C GLY A 157 -5.34 10.83 -4.99
N THR A 158 -4.57 10.01 -4.27
CA THR A 158 -4.35 8.61 -4.66
C THR A 158 -5.66 7.85 -4.60
N GLU A 159 -6.08 7.28 -5.73
CA GLU A 159 -7.25 6.41 -5.81
C GLU A 159 -6.92 5.04 -5.24
N PHE A 160 -7.78 4.54 -4.36
CA PHE A 160 -7.63 3.20 -3.78
C PHE A 160 -8.76 2.26 -4.18
N ASP A 161 -9.92 2.79 -4.60
CA ASP A 161 -11.05 1.98 -5.04
C ASP A 161 -12.02 2.82 -5.89
N ALA A 162 -12.61 2.22 -6.92
CA ALA A 162 -13.62 2.85 -7.75
C ALA A 162 -14.49 1.80 -8.45
N THR A 163 -15.72 2.18 -8.79
CA THR A 163 -16.56 1.39 -9.69
C THR A 163 -16.14 1.58 -11.14
N GLU A 164 -16.27 0.54 -11.96
CA GLU A 164 -16.08 0.67 -13.42
C GLU A 164 -17.22 1.53 -14.03
N PRO A 165 -16.92 2.35 -15.04
CA PRO A 165 -17.93 3.15 -15.73
C PRO A 165 -19.10 2.27 -16.23
N GLY A 166 -20.32 2.66 -15.87
CA GLY A 166 -21.55 1.95 -16.27
C GLY A 166 -21.84 0.67 -15.49
N ARG A 167 -21.03 0.36 -14.46
CA ARG A 167 -21.23 -0.83 -13.61
C ARG A 167 -21.31 -0.44 -12.14
N PRO A 168 -22.46 0.08 -11.66
CA PRO A 168 -22.62 0.42 -10.27
C PRO A 168 -22.48 -0.82 -9.36
N ALA A 169 -21.87 -0.62 -8.20
CA ALA A 169 -21.75 -1.64 -7.18
C ALA A 169 -23.06 -1.82 -6.43
N ASN A 170 -23.43 -3.10 -6.15
CA ASN A 170 -24.55 -3.44 -5.28
C ASN A 170 -24.04 -3.64 -3.86
N LEU A 171 -24.43 -2.75 -2.95
CA LEU A 171 -23.88 -2.72 -1.59
C LEU A 171 -25.01 -2.76 -0.56
N LYS A 172 -24.84 -3.58 0.48
CA LYS A 172 -25.71 -3.57 1.63
C LYS A 172 -25.23 -2.51 2.62
N ILE A 173 -26.05 -1.51 2.93
CA ILE A 173 -25.64 -0.37 3.76
C ILE A 173 -25.14 -0.83 5.12
N SER A 174 -25.79 -1.80 5.77
CA SER A 174 -25.40 -2.32 7.08
C SER A 174 -23.96 -2.89 7.15
N SER A 175 -23.37 -3.27 6.00
CA SER A 175 -22.00 -3.82 5.94
C SER A 175 -20.91 -2.80 5.63
N LEU A 176 -21.28 -1.53 5.38
CA LEU A 176 -20.35 -0.48 5.02
C LEU A 176 -19.66 0.16 6.24
N ILE A 177 -18.59 0.90 6.01
CA ILE A 177 -17.96 1.73 7.04
C ILE A 177 -18.94 2.78 7.60
N ALA A 178 -18.75 3.17 8.85
CA ALA A 178 -19.70 4.03 9.55
C ALA A 178 -19.98 5.36 8.82
N GLY A 179 -18.96 5.95 8.22
CA GLY A 179 -19.12 7.18 7.45
C GLY A 179 -20.04 7.04 6.24
N TRP A 180 -19.94 5.92 5.50
CA TRP A 180 -20.83 5.62 4.38
C TRP A 180 -22.29 5.41 4.81
N LYS A 181 -22.50 4.63 5.88
CA LYS A 181 -23.86 4.39 6.42
C LYS A 181 -24.57 5.70 6.69
N GLN A 182 -23.88 6.62 7.34
CA GLN A 182 -24.45 7.92 7.72
C GLN A 182 -24.71 8.80 6.49
N ALA A 183 -23.77 8.87 5.56
CA ALA A 183 -23.94 9.66 4.35
C ALA A 183 -25.08 9.13 3.48
N LEU A 184 -25.11 7.83 3.16
CA LEU A 184 -26.11 7.20 2.31
C LEU A 184 -27.53 7.33 2.90
N SER A 185 -27.69 7.20 4.21
CA SER A 185 -29.00 7.40 4.88
C SER A 185 -29.55 8.81 4.73
N MET A 186 -28.71 9.77 4.34
CA MET A 186 -29.10 11.17 4.08
C MET A 186 -29.24 11.48 2.58
N MET A 187 -28.66 10.66 1.71
CA MET A 187 -28.63 10.87 0.26
C MET A 187 -29.96 10.43 -0.38
N PRO A 188 -30.68 11.33 -1.11
CA PRO A 188 -31.78 10.90 -1.98
C PRO A 188 -31.26 10.13 -3.19
N VAL A 189 -32.00 9.11 -3.64
CA VAL A 189 -31.72 8.41 -4.90
C VAL A 189 -31.64 9.42 -6.07
N GLY A 190 -30.65 9.24 -6.93
CA GLY A 190 -30.34 10.14 -8.07
C GLY A 190 -29.45 11.32 -7.73
N SER A 191 -29.04 11.49 -6.44
CA SER A 191 -28.12 12.54 -6.03
C SER A 191 -26.65 12.12 -6.15
N GLN A 192 -25.77 13.12 -6.30
CA GLN A 192 -24.32 12.93 -6.29
C GLN A 192 -23.72 13.80 -5.19
N TRP A 193 -22.95 13.19 -4.33
CA TRP A 193 -22.27 13.84 -3.20
C TRP A 193 -20.79 13.56 -3.22
N GLN A 194 -20.01 14.54 -2.80
CA GLN A 194 -18.65 14.29 -2.35
C GLN A 194 -18.65 14.23 -0.83
N ILE A 195 -18.10 13.19 -0.24
CA ILE A 195 -18.03 13.02 1.21
C ILE A 195 -16.59 12.89 1.67
N VAL A 196 -16.29 13.45 2.83
CA VAL A 196 -15.01 13.32 3.52
C VAL A 196 -15.25 12.64 4.86
N ILE A 197 -14.60 11.49 5.04
CA ILE A 197 -14.82 10.62 6.20
C ILE A 197 -13.57 10.63 7.07
N PRO A 198 -13.67 11.12 8.33
CA PRO A 198 -12.60 10.99 9.30
C PRO A 198 -12.21 9.52 9.53
N SER A 199 -10.95 9.25 9.77
CA SER A 199 -10.42 7.88 9.90
C SER A 199 -11.17 7.03 10.92
N ALA A 200 -11.63 7.60 12.03
CA ALA A 200 -12.39 6.89 13.06
C ALA A 200 -13.74 6.34 12.57
N LEU A 201 -14.29 6.88 11.48
CA LEU A 201 -15.52 6.42 10.84
C LEU A 201 -15.26 5.61 9.57
N ALA A 202 -13.98 5.30 9.29
CA ALA A 202 -13.50 4.49 8.19
C ALA A 202 -12.71 3.27 8.74
N TYR A 203 -11.39 3.24 8.53
CA TYR A 203 -10.55 2.09 8.92
C TYR A 203 -9.66 2.35 10.14
N GLY A 204 -9.76 3.55 10.73
CA GLY A 204 -9.11 3.91 11.99
C GLY A 204 -7.60 3.86 11.93
N ASP A 205 -6.99 3.52 13.07
CA ASP A 205 -5.55 3.41 13.26
C ASP A 205 -4.94 2.14 12.62
N ARG A 206 -5.76 1.22 12.16
CA ARG A 206 -5.29 -0.02 11.52
C ARG A 206 -5.04 0.15 10.02
N GLY A 207 -5.86 0.97 9.35
CA GLY A 207 -5.93 0.99 7.90
C GLY A 207 -6.51 -0.31 7.34
N VAL A 208 -6.42 -0.52 6.02
CA VAL A 208 -6.83 -1.76 5.35
C VAL A 208 -6.00 -2.02 4.10
N GLY A 209 -5.61 -3.28 3.91
CA GLY A 209 -4.78 -3.68 2.77
C GLY A 209 -3.42 -2.96 2.74
N SER A 210 -2.92 -2.74 1.52
CA SER A 210 -1.70 -1.96 1.23
C SER A 210 -1.99 -0.50 0.88
N ASP A 211 -3.24 -0.17 0.58
CA ASP A 211 -3.61 1.06 -0.11
C ASP A 211 -4.13 2.13 0.85
N ILE A 212 -4.72 1.72 1.98
CA ILE A 212 -5.21 2.64 3.01
C ILE A 212 -4.39 2.46 4.28
N GLY A 213 -3.51 3.42 4.55
CA GLY A 213 -2.66 3.44 5.73
C GLY A 213 -3.43 3.73 7.04
N PRO A 214 -2.73 3.69 8.17
CA PRO A 214 -3.32 4.02 9.45
C PRO A 214 -3.71 5.51 9.52
N ASN A 215 -4.83 5.81 10.16
CA ASN A 215 -5.38 7.17 10.33
C ASN A 215 -5.66 7.97 9.05
N GLU A 216 -5.84 7.30 7.91
CA GLU A 216 -6.21 7.97 6.66
C GLU A 216 -7.64 8.52 6.72
N VAL A 217 -7.79 9.79 6.37
CA VAL A 217 -9.07 10.41 6.01
C VAL A 217 -9.39 10.03 4.59
N LEU A 218 -10.62 9.63 4.32
CA LEU A 218 -11.06 9.16 3.02
C LEU A 218 -11.98 10.18 2.35
N VAL A 219 -11.80 10.36 1.06
CA VAL A 219 -12.66 11.19 0.21
C VAL A 219 -13.36 10.29 -0.79
N PHE A 220 -14.68 10.41 -0.90
CA PHE A 220 -15.44 9.67 -1.90
C PHE A 220 -16.33 10.61 -2.70
N ASP A 221 -16.31 10.43 -4.00
CA ASP A 221 -17.36 10.89 -4.88
C ASP A 221 -18.38 9.77 -4.99
N LEU A 222 -19.66 10.04 -4.64
CA LEU A 222 -20.74 9.06 -4.61
C LEU A 222 -21.87 9.47 -5.54
N ASP A 223 -22.38 8.53 -6.32
CA ASP A 223 -23.60 8.67 -7.11
C ASP A 223 -24.57 7.55 -6.70
N LEU A 224 -25.63 7.90 -5.97
CA LEU A 224 -26.65 6.96 -5.51
C LEU A 224 -27.65 6.70 -6.62
N VAL A 225 -27.48 5.60 -7.35
CA VAL A 225 -28.26 5.27 -8.55
C VAL A 225 -29.65 4.74 -8.19
N ALA A 226 -29.73 3.75 -7.29
CA ALA A 226 -30.98 3.09 -6.93
C ALA A 226 -30.94 2.48 -5.52
N ILE A 227 -32.11 2.16 -5.00
CA ILE A 227 -32.33 1.29 -3.83
C ILE A 227 -32.97 0.00 -4.37
N THR A 228 -32.41 -1.17 -4.00
CA THR A 228 -32.85 -2.49 -4.48
C THR A 228 -33.30 -3.38 -3.34
#